data_dd5c6cfac7c11cbcd636122bf752e674
#
_entry.id   dd5c6cfac7c11cbcd636122bf752e674
#
_cell.length_a   1.000
_cell.length_b   1.000
_cell.length_c   1.000
_cell.angle_alpha   90.00
_cell.angle_beta   90.00
_cell.angle_gamma   90.00
#
_symmetry.space_group_name_H-M   'P 1'
#
loop_
_entity.id
_entity.type
_entity.pdbx_description
1 polymer ?
#
loop_
_entity_poly.entity_id
_entity_poly.type
_entity_poly.pdbx_seq_one_letter_code
_entity_poly.pdbx_strand_id
1 'polypeptide(L)'
;MKKLSIALLTILLSSIILFSGFKSVNEIQSNTIQSPPNEFEVLLNYLETNRNFINSPAAPALLPASEVKQNLKNEKYHIIDIRSASWFEYGHVKNATNVQPADLLVHFENSIIPSEYDKIVLICYSGQSAAYFSGLLRIAGYDNVYSMNWGMSSWRVDFAENSWLKNTSSDLAAKVETTDHAKAAKGSLPSIETGQAEGEAILRARLEKAFATPYKESIVKSADVFANPDTYYIIDYNGADRYAKGHIPQAVQYDPNSSLSSGADLYTLPTDKQVVINGPTGQETAYVVAYLNVLGYKTGNIAYGSNSFMHKTLKDNDWGAFTKKNVNMYPVIE
;
A
#
# COMPACT_ATOMS: atom_id res chain seq x y z
N MET A 1 -13.00 -27.66 94.38
CA MET A 1 -14.27 -28.02 95.11
C MET A 1 -15.33 -28.32 94.05
N LYS A 2 -15.94 -29.49 94.23
CA LYS A 2 -17.23 -29.98 93.68
C LYS A 2 -17.32 -30.12 92.15
N LYS A 3 -17.24 -31.35 91.68
CA LYS A 3 -18.24 -32.43 91.59
C LYS A 3 -19.04 -32.36 90.31
N LEU A 4 -18.81 -33.34 89.37
CA LEU A 4 -19.61 -34.52 89.09
C LEU A 4 -21.01 -34.23 88.52
N SER A 5 -21.31 -34.69 87.32
CA SER A 5 -21.99 -35.98 87.16
C SER A 5 -22.18 -36.39 85.72
N ILE A 6 -22.01 -37.65 85.50
CA ILE A 6 -22.29 -38.58 84.45
C ILE A 6 -23.79 -38.64 84.14
N ALA A 7 -24.21 -38.76 82.93
CA ALA A 7 -25.34 -39.57 82.52
C ALA A 7 -25.15 -40.09 81.09
N LEU A 8 -24.95 -41.43 81.06
CA LEU A 8 -25.13 -42.26 79.87
C LEU A 8 -26.62 -42.35 79.56
N LEU A 9 -26.94 -42.28 78.26
CA LEU A 9 -28.11 -43.04 77.79
C LEU A 9 -27.88 -43.44 76.31
N THR A 10 -27.71 -44.72 76.15
CA THR A 10 -27.83 -45.51 74.93
C THR A 10 -29.26 -45.53 74.44
N ILE A 11 -29.55 -45.55 73.17
CA ILE A 11 -30.56 -46.36 72.48
C ILE A 11 -30.48 -46.14 70.92
N LEU A 12 -30.18 -47.25 70.29
CA LEU A 12 -30.71 -47.95 69.09
C LEU A 12 -30.90 -47.21 67.76
N LEU A 13 -30.16 -47.76 66.79
CA LEU A 13 -30.49 -48.16 65.39
C LEU A 13 -31.74 -47.59 64.75
N SER A 14 -31.51 -46.98 63.60
CA SER A 14 -32.21 -47.36 62.34
C SER A 14 -31.41 -46.91 61.16
N SER A 15 -31.02 -47.88 60.34
CA SER A 15 -30.33 -47.78 59.10
C SER A 15 -31.25 -47.15 58.04
N ILE A 16 -30.88 -45.98 57.48
CA ILE A 16 -31.41 -45.54 56.24
C ILE A 16 -30.18 -45.24 55.29
N ILE A 17 -29.96 -46.18 54.37
CA ILE A 17 -29.04 -46.03 53.30
C ILE A 17 -29.68 -45.06 52.26
N LEU A 18 -29.28 -43.83 52.29
CA LEU A 18 -29.57 -42.93 51.21
C LEU A 18 -28.40 -42.97 50.24
N PHE A 19 -28.59 -43.63 49.09
CA PHE A 19 -27.75 -43.51 47.91
C PHE A 19 -27.84 -42.09 47.41
N SER A 20 -26.97 -41.20 47.80
CA SER A 20 -26.72 -39.94 47.12
C SER A 20 -25.73 -40.23 46.00
N GLY A 21 -26.29 -40.29 44.79
CA GLY A 21 -25.49 -40.39 43.57
C GLY A 21 -24.54 -39.20 43.45
N PHE A 22 -23.24 -39.47 43.49
CA PHE A 22 -22.22 -38.55 43.01
C PHE A 22 -22.36 -38.42 41.49
N LYS A 23 -23.03 -37.37 41.04
CA LYS A 23 -22.80 -36.86 39.66
C LYS A 23 -21.43 -36.22 39.66
N SER A 24 -20.44 -36.92 39.15
CA SER A 24 -19.21 -36.30 38.72
C SER A 24 -19.57 -35.45 37.49
N VAL A 25 -19.73 -34.17 37.70
CA VAL A 25 -19.71 -33.20 36.62
C VAL A 25 -18.26 -33.13 36.16
N ASN A 26 -17.90 -33.92 35.15
CA ASN A 26 -16.74 -33.63 34.33
C ASN A 26 -17.08 -32.36 33.57
N GLU A 27 -16.76 -31.19 34.10
CA GLU A 27 -16.52 -30.02 33.31
C GLU A 27 -15.32 -30.33 32.39
N ILE A 28 -15.62 -30.84 31.21
CA ILE A 28 -14.71 -30.74 30.08
C ILE A 28 -14.59 -29.25 29.83
N GLN A 29 -13.59 -28.61 30.44
CA GLN A 29 -13.08 -27.35 29.90
C GLN A 29 -12.66 -27.67 28.46
N SER A 30 -13.56 -27.38 27.51
CA SER A 30 -13.18 -27.26 26.13
C SER A 30 -12.19 -26.06 26.07
N ASN A 31 -10.91 -26.38 26.20
CA ASN A 31 -9.89 -25.48 25.65
C ASN A 31 -10.22 -25.35 24.17
N THR A 32 -11.05 -24.39 23.84
CA THR A 32 -11.10 -23.88 22.50
C THR A 32 -9.67 -23.40 22.22
N ILE A 33 -8.91 -24.20 21.49
CA ILE A 33 -7.68 -23.76 20.84
C ILE A 33 -8.18 -22.68 19.93
N GLN A 34 -8.09 -21.43 20.40
CA GLN A 34 -8.39 -20.27 19.60
C GLN A 34 -7.34 -20.29 18.50
N SER A 35 -7.76 -20.54 17.28
CA SER A 35 -6.86 -20.42 16.11
C SER A 35 -6.11 -19.12 16.25
N PRO A 36 -4.79 -19.10 16.00
CA PRO A 36 -4.05 -17.84 16.05
C PRO A 36 -4.78 -16.79 15.23
N PRO A 37 -4.85 -15.54 15.68
CA PRO A 37 -5.55 -14.49 14.96
C PRO A 37 -4.97 -14.42 13.55
N ASN A 38 -5.84 -14.22 12.56
CA ASN A 38 -5.42 -14.07 11.17
C ASN A 38 -4.52 -12.84 11.06
N GLU A 39 -3.25 -13.02 10.72
CA GLU A 39 -2.26 -11.93 10.63
C GLU A 39 -2.72 -10.81 9.69
N PHE A 40 -3.49 -11.12 8.65
CA PHE A 40 -4.07 -10.11 7.75
C PHE A 40 -5.02 -9.16 8.52
N GLU A 41 -5.94 -9.71 9.30
CA GLU A 41 -6.91 -8.90 10.07
C GLU A 41 -6.22 -8.08 11.15
N VAL A 42 -5.21 -8.66 11.83
CA VAL A 42 -4.42 -7.95 12.83
C VAL A 42 -3.67 -6.77 12.17
N LEU A 43 -3.02 -7.02 11.04
CA LEU A 43 -2.30 -5.98 10.28
C LEU A 43 -3.25 -4.91 9.75
N LEU A 44 -4.38 -5.30 9.15
CA LEU A 44 -5.36 -4.36 8.60
C LEU A 44 -5.90 -3.43 9.68
N ASN A 45 -6.32 -3.98 10.81
CA ASN A 45 -6.79 -3.20 11.95
C ASN A 45 -5.71 -2.23 12.47
N TYR A 46 -4.46 -2.68 12.55
CA TYR A 46 -3.34 -1.82 12.94
C TYR A 46 -3.14 -0.66 11.96
N LEU A 47 -3.16 -0.95 10.64
CA LEU A 47 -3.01 0.06 9.61
C LEU A 47 -4.15 1.08 9.62
N GLU A 48 -5.40 0.62 9.70
CA GLU A 48 -6.57 1.51 9.72
C GLU A 48 -6.60 2.40 10.96
N THR A 49 -6.12 1.89 12.09
CA THR A 49 -6.09 2.66 13.35
C THR A 49 -4.94 3.67 13.40
N ASN A 50 -3.76 3.30 12.88
CA ASN A 50 -2.53 4.05 13.12
C ASN A 50 -1.89 4.63 11.85
N ARG A 51 -2.20 4.10 10.67
CA ARG A 51 -1.48 4.35 9.41
C ARG A 51 -2.42 4.41 8.19
N ASN A 52 -3.63 4.93 8.36
CA ASN A 52 -4.66 4.94 7.31
C ASN A 52 -4.42 6.02 6.24
N PHE A 53 -3.17 6.15 5.80
CA PHE A 53 -2.76 7.12 4.79
C PHE A 53 -3.49 6.94 3.46
N ILE A 54 -3.63 5.68 2.99
CA ILE A 54 -4.17 5.41 1.64
C ILE A 54 -5.65 5.77 1.49
N ASN A 55 -6.42 5.66 2.58
CA ASN A 55 -7.83 6.04 2.61
C ASN A 55 -8.03 7.47 3.15
N SER A 56 -7.05 8.34 2.96
CA SER A 56 -7.10 9.73 3.43
C SER A 56 -6.77 10.72 2.30
N PRO A 57 -7.17 11.99 2.42
CA PRO A 57 -6.81 13.04 1.46
C PRO A 57 -5.30 13.31 1.37
N ALA A 58 -4.49 12.76 2.28
CA ALA A 58 -3.03 12.90 2.23
C ALA A 58 -2.38 12.02 1.15
N ALA A 59 -3.11 11.03 0.61
CA ALA A 59 -2.65 10.23 -0.52
C ALA A 59 -3.21 10.78 -1.84
N PRO A 60 -2.38 10.82 -2.91
CA PRO A 60 -0.96 10.54 -2.96
C PRO A 60 -0.12 11.75 -2.47
N ALA A 61 1.03 11.48 -1.86
CA ALA A 61 1.94 12.53 -1.40
C ALA A 61 2.92 12.92 -2.53
N LEU A 62 2.44 13.68 -3.49
CA LEU A 62 3.20 14.15 -4.66
C LEU A 62 3.59 15.62 -4.50
N LEU A 63 4.84 15.96 -4.83
CA LEU A 63 5.34 17.34 -4.85
C LEU A 63 5.77 17.74 -6.27
N PRO A 64 5.41 18.95 -6.74
CA PRO A 64 5.89 19.43 -8.02
C PRO A 64 7.40 19.69 -7.99
N ALA A 65 8.10 19.46 -9.10
CA ALA A 65 9.54 19.74 -9.22
C ALA A 65 9.89 21.22 -8.94
N SER A 66 8.98 22.14 -9.20
CA SER A 66 9.14 23.55 -8.88
C SER A 66 9.25 23.83 -7.37
N GLU A 67 8.51 23.12 -6.54
CA GLU A 67 8.62 23.23 -5.09
C GLU A 67 9.96 22.69 -4.60
N VAL A 68 10.39 21.54 -5.11
CA VAL A 68 11.72 20.97 -4.81
C VAL A 68 12.82 21.98 -5.22
N LYS A 69 12.71 22.58 -6.40
CA LYS A 69 13.67 23.60 -6.89
C LYS A 69 13.74 24.82 -5.98
N GLN A 70 12.62 25.31 -5.50
CA GLN A 70 12.54 26.48 -4.62
C GLN A 70 13.21 26.20 -3.26
N ASN A 71 13.20 24.97 -2.81
CA ASN A 71 13.69 24.55 -1.49
C ASN A 71 15.10 23.91 -1.48
N LEU A 72 15.87 23.99 -2.57
CA LEU A 72 17.24 23.43 -2.64
C LEU A 72 18.23 23.98 -1.60
N LYS A 73 17.93 25.13 -0.99
CA LYS A 73 18.75 25.76 0.07
C LYS A 73 18.12 25.62 1.44
N ASN A 74 16.95 25.01 1.54
CA ASN A 74 16.25 24.78 2.80
C ASN A 74 16.73 23.48 3.43
N GLU A 75 17.46 23.56 4.54
CA GLU A 75 18.00 22.40 5.27
C GLU A 75 16.87 21.50 5.84
N LYS A 76 15.63 22.00 5.90
CA LYS A 76 14.46 21.21 6.28
C LYS A 76 13.87 20.38 5.14
N TYR A 77 14.42 20.50 3.92
CA TYR A 77 14.09 19.65 2.77
C TYR A 77 15.23 18.69 2.49
N HIS A 78 15.00 17.41 2.73
CA HIS A 78 15.95 16.34 2.41
C HIS A 78 15.56 15.65 1.11
N ILE A 79 16.50 15.58 0.17
CA ILE A 79 16.25 15.02 -1.16
C ILE A 79 17.00 13.70 -1.29
N ILE A 80 16.29 12.64 -1.63
CA ILE A 80 16.85 11.29 -1.82
C ILE A 80 16.56 10.83 -3.25
N ASP A 81 17.60 10.59 -4.03
CA ASP A 81 17.52 10.01 -5.37
C ASP A 81 17.71 8.51 -5.28
N ILE A 82 16.68 7.76 -5.68
CA ILE A 82 16.65 6.29 -5.60
C ILE A 82 17.03 5.61 -6.92
N ARG A 83 17.54 6.36 -7.90
CA ARG A 83 18.03 5.79 -9.16
C ARG A 83 19.37 5.07 -8.95
N SER A 84 19.80 4.29 -9.95
CA SER A 84 21.13 3.69 -9.93
C SER A 84 22.22 4.76 -9.84
N ALA A 85 23.38 4.39 -9.25
CA ALA A 85 24.53 5.29 -9.13
C ALA A 85 24.91 5.93 -10.47
N SER A 86 24.94 5.16 -11.56
CA SER A 86 25.26 5.66 -12.90
C SER A 86 24.31 6.75 -13.42
N TRP A 87 23.01 6.63 -13.11
CA TRP A 87 22.05 7.67 -13.46
C TRP A 87 22.10 8.88 -12.52
N PHE A 88 22.47 8.66 -11.28
CA PHE A 88 22.74 9.74 -10.34
C PHE A 88 23.95 10.56 -10.78
N GLU A 89 25.06 9.90 -11.15
CA GLU A 89 26.28 10.51 -11.67
C GLU A 89 26.05 11.22 -12.99
N TYR A 90 25.20 10.67 -13.89
CA TYR A 90 24.83 11.34 -15.16
C TYR A 90 24.15 12.70 -14.92
N GLY A 91 23.44 12.86 -13.82
CA GLY A 91 22.86 14.13 -13.43
C GLY A 91 21.75 13.97 -12.39
N HIS A 92 21.89 14.69 -11.29
CA HIS A 92 20.98 14.66 -10.17
C HIS A 92 20.57 16.05 -9.68
N VAL A 93 19.56 16.10 -8.84
CA VAL A 93 19.12 17.33 -8.16
C VAL A 93 20.19 17.73 -7.13
N LYS A 94 20.57 19.01 -7.14
CA LYS A 94 21.55 19.53 -6.16
C LYS A 94 21.17 19.17 -4.74
N ASN A 95 22.15 18.74 -3.95
CA ASN A 95 22.03 18.29 -2.55
C ASN A 95 21.24 16.97 -2.38
N ALA A 96 20.94 16.25 -3.44
CA ALA A 96 20.35 14.93 -3.31
C ALA A 96 21.38 13.91 -2.83
N THR A 97 20.94 13.01 -1.94
CA THR A 97 21.70 11.83 -1.53
C THR A 97 21.23 10.63 -2.34
N ASN A 98 22.14 9.83 -2.90
CA ASN A 98 21.77 8.60 -3.60
C ASN A 98 21.62 7.45 -2.60
N VAL A 99 20.43 6.88 -2.51
CA VAL A 99 20.11 5.73 -1.66
C VAL A 99 19.37 4.71 -2.50
N GLN A 100 19.86 3.47 -2.52
CA GLN A 100 19.16 2.43 -3.28
C GLN A 100 17.83 2.05 -2.59
N PRO A 101 16.80 1.67 -3.36
CA PRO A 101 15.48 1.37 -2.80
C PRO A 101 15.48 0.34 -1.67
N ALA A 102 16.30 -0.71 -1.78
CA ALA A 102 16.39 -1.75 -0.75
C ALA A 102 16.98 -1.25 0.58
N ASP A 103 17.77 -0.16 0.55
CA ASP A 103 18.44 0.40 1.71
C ASP A 103 17.61 1.50 2.38
N LEU A 104 16.48 1.93 1.78
CA LEU A 104 15.71 3.08 2.27
C LEU A 104 15.24 2.91 3.70
N LEU A 105 14.68 1.75 4.06
CA LEU A 105 14.17 1.53 5.41
C LEU A 105 15.28 1.67 6.45
N VAL A 106 16.42 1.02 6.22
CA VAL A 106 17.59 1.10 7.10
C VAL A 106 18.17 2.52 7.14
N HIS A 107 18.16 3.23 5.99
CA HIS A 107 18.61 4.62 5.91
C HIS A 107 17.77 5.56 6.80
N PHE A 108 16.44 5.39 6.77
CA PHE A 108 15.51 6.17 7.60
C PHE A 108 15.64 5.87 9.10
N GLU A 109 16.05 4.66 9.45
CA GLU A 109 16.18 4.25 10.84
C GLU A 109 17.54 4.57 11.46
N ASN A 110 18.62 4.54 10.64
CA ASN A 110 19.97 4.56 11.17
C ASN A 110 20.85 5.70 10.64
N SER A 111 20.50 6.34 9.51
CA SER A 111 21.37 7.31 8.84
C SER A 111 20.88 8.74 8.92
N ILE A 112 19.58 8.95 9.10
CA ILE A 112 18.97 10.27 9.23
C ILE A 112 18.04 10.30 10.46
N ILE A 113 17.63 11.50 10.85
CA ILE A 113 16.58 11.72 11.84
C ILE A 113 15.38 12.32 11.08
N PRO A 114 14.42 11.50 10.61
CA PRO A 114 13.36 11.98 9.72
C PRO A 114 12.54 13.14 10.29
N SER A 115 12.35 13.19 11.61
CA SER A 115 11.60 14.26 12.30
C SER A 115 12.28 15.62 12.29
N GLU A 116 13.55 15.72 11.90
CA GLU A 116 14.25 16.99 11.75
C GLU A 116 13.92 17.71 10.43
N TYR A 117 13.29 16.99 9.47
CA TYR A 117 12.92 17.54 8.17
C TYR A 117 11.43 17.85 8.09
N ASP A 118 11.08 18.97 7.46
CA ASP A 118 9.69 19.28 7.12
C ASP A 118 9.21 18.38 5.99
N LYS A 119 10.10 18.11 5.00
CA LYS A 119 9.82 17.20 3.88
C LYS A 119 11.05 16.40 3.47
N ILE A 120 10.84 15.12 3.25
CA ILE A 120 11.81 14.22 2.63
C ILE A 120 11.24 13.83 1.27
N VAL A 121 11.98 14.12 0.19
CA VAL A 121 11.47 13.97 -1.18
C VAL A 121 12.23 12.87 -1.90
N LEU A 122 11.54 11.79 -2.23
CA LEU A 122 12.10 10.72 -3.06
C LEU A 122 12.00 11.09 -4.53
N ILE A 123 13.09 10.83 -5.28
CA ILE A 123 13.19 11.08 -6.72
C ILE A 123 13.59 9.80 -7.43
N CYS A 124 12.90 9.49 -8.55
CA CYS A 124 13.29 8.45 -9.48
C CYS A 124 13.18 8.95 -10.93
N TYR A 125 13.17 8.06 -11.91
CA TYR A 125 13.09 8.43 -13.34
C TYR A 125 11.75 9.08 -13.73
N SER A 126 10.63 8.42 -13.36
CA SER A 126 9.26 8.76 -13.80
C SER A 126 8.34 9.17 -12.65
N GLY A 127 8.80 9.14 -11.40
CA GLY A 127 7.98 9.35 -10.21
C GLY A 127 7.29 8.09 -9.68
N GLN A 128 7.13 7.03 -10.47
CA GLN A 128 6.34 5.85 -10.09
C GLN A 128 7.00 5.00 -8.99
N SER A 129 8.30 4.64 -9.15
CA SER A 129 9.00 3.90 -8.09
C SER A 129 9.21 4.76 -6.84
N ALA A 130 9.46 6.07 -6.99
CA ALA A 130 9.53 6.98 -5.85
C ALA A 130 8.19 7.03 -5.10
N ALA A 131 7.06 7.05 -5.81
CA ALA A 131 5.74 6.99 -5.22
C ALA A 131 5.49 5.69 -4.44
N TYR A 132 5.88 4.54 -5.01
CA TYR A 132 5.78 3.25 -4.34
C TYR A 132 6.55 3.23 -3.01
N PHE A 133 7.83 3.61 -3.03
CA PHE A 133 8.66 3.61 -1.82
C PHE A 133 8.28 4.72 -0.83
N SER A 134 7.80 5.87 -1.31
CA SER A 134 7.19 6.88 -0.42
C SER A 134 5.94 6.33 0.26
N GLY A 135 5.13 5.55 -0.45
CA GLY A 135 3.98 4.85 0.12
C GLY A 135 4.38 3.90 1.25
N LEU A 136 5.40 3.06 1.04
CA LEU A 136 5.93 2.16 2.07
C LEU A 136 6.45 2.92 3.29
N LEU A 137 7.20 4.02 3.08
CA LEU A 137 7.72 4.84 4.18
C LEU A 137 6.59 5.51 4.97
N ARG A 138 5.54 5.98 4.31
CA ARG A 138 4.36 6.53 5.00
C ARG A 138 3.61 5.48 5.79
N ILE A 139 3.47 4.27 5.26
CA ILE A 139 2.92 3.12 5.99
C ILE A 139 3.80 2.77 7.20
N ALA A 140 5.13 2.94 7.09
CA ALA A 140 6.05 2.80 8.22
C ALA A 140 5.91 3.91 9.28
N GLY A 141 5.22 5.02 8.96
CA GLY A 141 4.96 6.13 9.90
C GLY A 141 5.76 7.40 9.62
N TYR A 142 6.43 7.51 8.49
CA TYR A 142 7.15 8.72 8.08
C TYR A 142 6.25 9.63 7.25
N ASP A 143 5.38 10.40 7.91
CA ASP A 143 4.32 11.19 7.27
C ASP A 143 4.83 12.41 6.46
N ASN A 144 6.09 12.79 6.64
CA ASN A 144 6.75 13.87 5.91
C ASN A 144 7.47 13.41 4.64
N VAL A 145 7.26 12.17 4.18
CA VAL A 145 7.84 11.62 2.95
C VAL A 145 6.94 11.89 1.76
N TYR A 146 7.52 12.38 0.68
CA TYR A 146 6.86 12.71 -0.58
C TYR A 146 7.64 12.12 -1.76
N SER A 147 6.99 11.95 -2.90
CA SER A 147 7.66 11.69 -4.17
C SER A 147 7.58 12.91 -5.09
N MET A 148 8.66 13.19 -5.82
CA MET A 148 8.64 14.25 -6.84
C MET A 148 7.77 13.82 -8.02
N ASN A 149 6.73 14.62 -8.30
CA ASN A 149 5.81 14.37 -9.41
C ASN A 149 6.56 14.29 -10.74
N TRP A 150 6.29 13.25 -11.53
CA TRP A 150 6.94 12.91 -12.78
C TRP A 150 8.43 12.55 -12.68
N GLY A 151 9.01 12.52 -11.48
CA GLY A 151 10.42 12.25 -11.25
C GLY A 151 11.35 13.18 -12.00
N MET A 152 12.54 12.71 -12.36
CA MET A 152 13.52 13.49 -13.14
C MET A 152 12.99 13.93 -14.52
N SER A 153 11.96 13.29 -15.04
CA SER A 153 11.34 13.72 -16.30
C SER A 153 10.70 15.12 -16.22
N SER A 154 10.29 15.56 -15.03
CA SER A 154 9.85 16.95 -14.83
C SER A 154 10.99 17.94 -14.62
N TRP A 155 12.19 17.44 -14.36
CA TRP A 155 13.36 18.25 -14.06
C TRP A 155 14.07 18.75 -15.33
N ARG A 156 14.41 17.83 -16.26
CA ARG A 156 15.14 18.14 -17.50
C ARG A 156 14.68 17.26 -18.66
N VAL A 157 14.76 17.78 -19.88
CA VAL A 157 14.18 17.18 -21.10
C VAL A 157 14.77 15.83 -21.47
N ASP A 158 16.07 15.64 -21.30
CA ASP A 158 16.74 14.36 -21.60
C ASP A 158 16.22 13.20 -20.73
N PHE A 159 15.89 13.45 -19.47
CA PHE A 159 15.21 12.48 -18.64
C PHE A 159 13.77 12.23 -19.09
N ALA A 160 13.07 13.28 -19.54
CA ALA A 160 11.71 13.15 -20.07
C ALA A 160 11.68 12.31 -21.35
N GLU A 161 12.63 12.54 -22.28
CA GLU A 161 12.77 11.77 -23.52
C GLU A 161 13.10 10.30 -23.27
N ASN A 162 13.86 10.02 -22.23
CA ASN A 162 14.21 8.65 -21.83
C ASN A 162 13.14 7.94 -21.01
N SER A 163 12.09 8.61 -20.58
CA SER A 163 11.03 8.07 -19.74
C SER A 163 9.63 8.42 -20.28
N TRP A 164 9.03 9.50 -19.78
CA TRP A 164 7.63 9.83 -20.06
C TRP A 164 7.33 10.05 -21.55
N LEU A 165 8.11 10.85 -22.27
CA LEU A 165 7.79 11.20 -23.65
C LEU A 165 7.77 10.01 -24.61
N LYS A 166 8.55 8.96 -24.34
CA LYS A 166 8.54 7.75 -25.17
C LYS A 166 7.51 6.70 -24.73
N ASN A 167 6.91 6.88 -23.54
CA ASN A 167 5.97 5.91 -22.98
C ASN A 167 4.51 6.43 -22.92
N THR A 168 4.25 7.62 -23.45
CA THR A 168 2.89 8.09 -23.70
C THR A 168 2.38 7.55 -25.03
N SER A 169 1.16 7.01 -25.06
CA SER A 169 0.52 6.49 -26.27
C SER A 169 -1.00 6.70 -26.22
N SER A 170 -1.62 6.68 -27.41
CA SER A 170 -3.08 6.63 -27.57
C SER A 170 -3.52 5.42 -28.41
N ASP A 171 -2.62 4.46 -28.64
CA ASP A 171 -2.84 3.35 -29.57
C ASP A 171 -3.97 2.40 -29.14
N LEU A 172 -4.30 2.39 -27.84
CA LEU A 172 -5.38 1.56 -27.31
C LEU A 172 -6.62 2.39 -26.92
N ALA A 173 -6.63 3.70 -27.17
CA ALA A 173 -7.75 4.58 -26.81
C ALA A 173 -9.08 4.15 -27.45
N ALA A 174 -9.06 3.56 -28.64
CA ALA A 174 -10.25 3.05 -29.31
C ALA A 174 -10.75 1.71 -28.73
N LYS A 175 -9.98 1.08 -27.82
CA LYS A 175 -10.34 -0.20 -27.17
C LYS A 175 -10.89 -0.03 -25.76
N VAL A 176 -10.94 1.20 -25.24
CA VAL A 176 -11.59 1.45 -23.95
C VAL A 176 -13.08 1.23 -24.06
N GLU A 177 -13.69 0.84 -22.98
CA GLU A 177 -15.14 0.66 -22.90
C GLU A 177 -15.77 1.58 -21.83
N THR A 178 -17.09 1.64 -21.82
CA THR A 178 -17.88 2.42 -20.85
C THR A 178 -18.89 1.53 -20.11
N THR A 179 -18.77 0.22 -20.25
CA THR A 179 -19.65 -0.75 -19.60
C THR A 179 -19.30 -0.82 -18.12
N ASP A 180 -20.29 -0.60 -17.25
CA ASP A 180 -20.08 -0.72 -15.80
C ASP A 180 -19.94 -2.19 -15.39
N HIS A 181 -18.92 -2.48 -14.58
CA HIS A 181 -18.65 -3.80 -14.04
C HIS A 181 -18.80 -3.82 -12.52
N ALA A 182 -19.59 -4.78 -12.04
CA ALA A 182 -19.79 -4.96 -10.61
C ALA A 182 -18.53 -5.48 -9.92
N LYS A 183 -18.29 -4.98 -8.70
CA LYS A 183 -17.26 -5.54 -7.82
C LYS A 183 -17.54 -7.02 -7.52
N ALA A 184 -16.51 -7.80 -7.35
CA ALA A 184 -16.66 -9.18 -6.90
C ALA A 184 -17.32 -9.26 -5.52
N ALA A 185 -17.92 -10.39 -5.21
CA ALA A 185 -18.38 -10.66 -3.84
C ALA A 185 -17.15 -10.69 -2.90
N LYS A 186 -17.38 -10.40 -1.62
CA LYS A 186 -16.32 -10.56 -0.60
C LYS A 186 -15.78 -11.98 -0.63
N GLY A 187 -14.45 -12.08 -0.76
CA GLY A 187 -13.75 -13.34 -1.00
C GLY A 187 -12.80 -13.74 0.11
N SER A 188 -11.86 -14.62 -0.22
CA SER A 188 -10.78 -15.04 0.67
C SER A 188 -9.83 -13.89 0.95
N LEU A 189 -9.23 -13.88 2.14
CA LEU A 189 -8.20 -12.92 2.53
C LEU A 189 -6.81 -13.42 2.11
N PRO A 190 -5.86 -12.52 1.84
CA PRO A 190 -4.47 -12.90 1.65
C PRO A 190 -3.92 -13.68 2.84
N SER A 191 -3.13 -14.71 2.59
CA SER A 191 -2.34 -15.36 3.63
C SER A 191 -1.11 -14.54 3.94
N ILE A 192 -0.98 -14.12 5.19
CA ILE A 192 0.22 -13.49 5.75
C ILE A 192 0.79 -14.44 6.79
N GLU A 193 2.05 -14.80 6.64
CA GLU A 193 2.74 -15.79 7.47
C GLU A 193 4.08 -15.21 7.92
N THR A 194 4.02 -14.17 8.76
CA THR A 194 5.22 -13.57 9.35
C THR A 194 5.63 -14.28 10.64
N GLY A 195 4.71 -15.03 11.26
CA GLY A 195 4.88 -15.63 12.56
C GLY A 195 4.82 -14.64 13.73
N GLN A 196 4.35 -13.40 13.45
CA GLN A 196 4.18 -12.35 14.45
C GLN A 196 2.74 -12.28 14.92
N ALA A 197 2.52 -11.86 16.17
CA ALA A 197 1.19 -11.72 16.75
C ALA A 197 0.67 -10.28 16.76
N GLU A 198 1.58 -9.31 16.86
CA GLU A 198 1.23 -7.89 17.01
C GLU A 198 1.27 -7.18 15.67
N GLY A 199 0.30 -6.28 15.42
CA GLY A 199 0.15 -5.57 14.14
C GLY A 199 1.38 -4.78 13.72
N GLU A 200 2.09 -4.16 14.65
CA GLU A 200 3.35 -3.44 14.38
C GLU A 200 4.47 -4.40 13.95
N ALA A 201 4.61 -5.55 14.61
CA ALA A 201 5.62 -6.55 14.27
C ALA A 201 5.32 -7.22 12.91
N ILE A 202 4.05 -7.50 12.63
CA ILE A 202 3.60 -7.97 11.31
C ILE A 202 3.93 -6.94 10.25
N LEU A 203 3.57 -5.66 10.47
CA LEU A 203 3.88 -4.57 9.56
C LEU A 203 5.37 -4.48 9.29
N ARG A 204 6.21 -4.55 10.33
CA ARG A 204 7.67 -4.49 10.20
C ARG A 204 8.19 -5.59 9.27
N ALA A 205 7.79 -6.83 9.49
CA ALA A 205 8.19 -7.95 8.63
C ALA A 205 7.71 -7.79 7.18
N ARG A 206 6.50 -7.26 6.99
CA ARG A 206 5.95 -6.97 5.66
C ARG A 206 6.69 -5.84 4.94
N LEU A 207 7.08 -4.79 5.65
CA LEU A 207 7.87 -3.69 5.09
C LEU A 207 9.27 -4.16 4.68
N GLU A 208 9.97 -4.94 5.50
CA GLU A 208 11.29 -5.51 5.17
C GLU A 208 11.21 -6.30 3.85
N LYS A 209 10.20 -7.15 3.70
CA LYS A 209 9.96 -7.89 2.46
C LYS A 209 9.67 -6.95 1.28
N ALA A 210 8.84 -5.93 1.47
CA ALA A 210 8.44 -5.00 0.42
C ALA A 210 9.62 -4.14 -0.07
N PHE A 211 10.49 -3.65 0.83
CA PHE A 211 11.70 -2.90 0.47
C PHE A 211 12.74 -3.77 -0.23
N ALA A 212 12.86 -5.05 0.15
CA ALA A 212 13.75 -6.00 -0.52
C ALA A 212 13.26 -6.42 -1.93
N THR A 213 11.99 -6.19 -2.25
CA THR A 213 11.40 -6.57 -3.53
C THR A 213 11.52 -5.41 -4.54
N PRO A 214 12.17 -5.60 -5.69
CA PRO A 214 12.28 -4.56 -6.70
C PRO A 214 10.92 -4.11 -7.22
N TYR A 215 10.65 -2.81 -7.27
CA TYR A 215 9.38 -2.26 -7.77
C TYR A 215 9.02 -2.71 -9.18
N LYS A 216 10.00 -3.04 -10.03
CA LYS A 216 9.77 -3.57 -11.38
C LYS A 216 8.89 -4.83 -11.41
N GLU A 217 8.83 -5.59 -10.32
CA GLU A 217 8.00 -6.78 -10.19
C GLU A 217 6.50 -6.44 -10.03
N SER A 218 6.21 -5.21 -9.63
CA SER A 218 4.84 -4.67 -9.57
C SER A 218 4.44 -3.89 -10.83
N ILE A 219 5.27 -3.85 -11.89
CA ILE A 219 4.95 -3.12 -13.12
C ILE A 219 4.25 -4.04 -14.11
N VAL A 220 3.11 -3.59 -14.64
CA VAL A 220 2.36 -4.26 -15.71
C VAL A 220 2.21 -3.29 -16.89
N LYS A 221 2.39 -3.78 -18.11
CA LYS A 221 2.18 -2.96 -19.32
C LYS A 221 0.70 -2.92 -19.67
N SER A 222 0.19 -1.75 -20.02
CA SER A 222 -1.20 -1.62 -20.48
C SER A 222 -1.52 -2.54 -21.67
N ALA A 223 -0.58 -2.71 -22.61
CA ALA A 223 -0.76 -3.61 -23.74
C ALA A 223 -1.04 -5.07 -23.34
N ASP A 224 -0.37 -5.57 -22.29
CA ASP A 224 -0.57 -6.93 -21.80
C ASP A 224 -1.95 -7.11 -21.17
N VAL A 225 -2.41 -6.07 -20.43
CA VAL A 225 -3.74 -6.06 -19.81
C VAL A 225 -4.85 -6.01 -20.87
N PHE A 226 -4.72 -5.14 -21.88
CA PHE A 226 -5.69 -5.08 -22.99
C PHE A 226 -5.72 -6.35 -23.84
N ALA A 227 -4.59 -7.06 -23.95
CA ALA A 227 -4.53 -8.32 -24.71
C ALA A 227 -5.15 -9.49 -23.94
N ASN A 228 -5.08 -9.50 -22.61
CA ASN A 228 -5.49 -10.64 -21.78
C ASN A 228 -6.22 -10.15 -20.51
N PRO A 229 -7.35 -9.42 -20.61
CA PRO A 229 -8.00 -8.83 -19.45
C PRO A 229 -8.48 -9.88 -18.45
N ASP A 230 -8.91 -11.06 -18.90
CA ASP A 230 -9.39 -12.17 -18.05
C ASP A 230 -8.33 -12.70 -17.07
N THR A 231 -7.05 -12.46 -17.34
CA THR A 231 -5.93 -12.92 -16.49
C THR A 231 -5.84 -12.11 -15.19
N TYR A 232 -6.40 -10.91 -15.20
CA TYR A 232 -6.27 -9.94 -14.12
C TYR A 232 -7.62 -9.65 -13.46
N TYR A 233 -7.57 -9.09 -12.26
CA TYR A 233 -8.65 -8.30 -11.70
C TYR A 233 -8.25 -6.83 -11.84
N ILE A 234 -8.90 -6.12 -12.75
CA ILE A 234 -8.48 -4.78 -13.15
C ILE A 234 -9.27 -3.76 -12.34
N ILE A 235 -8.56 -2.91 -11.61
CA ILE A 235 -9.14 -1.78 -10.88
C ILE A 235 -8.92 -0.50 -11.67
N ASP A 236 -9.99 0.23 -11.94
CA ASP A 236 -9.91 1.63 -12.33
C ASP A 236 -10.02 2.53 -11.09
N TYR A 237 -8.95 3.27 -10.81
CA TYR A 237 -8.79 4.15 -9.65
C TYR A 237 -8.78 5.63 -10.06
N ASN A 238 -9.49 5.96 -11.17
CA ASN A 238 -9.60 7.33 -11.70
C ASN A 238 -10.78 8.12 -11.11
N GLY A 239 -11.64 7.48 -10.32
CA GLY A 239 -12.92 8.01 -9.85
C GLY A 239 -14.07 7.81 -10.87
N ALA A 240 -15.29 7.76 -10.37
CA ALA A 240 -16.48 7.34 -11.11
C ALA A 240 -16.73 8.15 -12.41
N ASP A 241 -16.53 9.47 -12.36
CA ASP A 241 -16.75 10.34 -13.53
C ASP A 241 -15.84 10.05 -14.71
N ARG A 242 -14.56 9.67 -14.43
CA ARG A 242 -13.60 9.31 -15.48
C ARG A 242 -13.81 7.89 -15.95
N TYR A 243 -14.12 6.97 -15.03
CA TYR A 243 -14.48 5.60 -15.34
C TYR A 243 -15.63 5.53 -16.35
N ALA A 244 -16.72 6.27 -16.12
CA ALA A 244 -17.88 6.33 -16.99
C ALA A 244 -17.57 6.88 -18.40
N LYS A 245 -16.47 7.60 -18.59
CA LYS A 245 -16.05 8.15 -19.89
C LYS A 245 -15.11 7.23 -20.67
N GLY A 246 -14.58 6.19 -20.03
CA GLY A 246 -13.76 5.18 -20.68
C GLY A 246 -12.69 4.59 -19.77
N HIS A 247 -12.65 3.28 -19.72
CA HIS A 247 -11.74 2.49 -18.91
C HIS A 247 -11.25 1.25 -19.66
N ILE A 248 -10.27 0.54 -19.11
CA ILE A 248 -9.76 -0.71 -19.66
C ILE A 248 -10.90 -1.75 -19.64
N PRO A 249 -11.10 -2.57 -20.70
CA PRO A 249 -12.11 -3.62 -20.70
C PRO A 249 -12.09 -4.48 -19.44
N GLN A 250 -13.27 -4.74 -18.87
CA GLN A 250 -13.50 -5.47 -17.62
C GLN A 250 -12.98 -4.78 -16.34
N ALA A 251 -12.47 -3.56 -16.42
CA ALA A 251 -12.06 -2.85 -15.21
C ALA A 251 -13.25 -2.52 -14.32
N VAL A 252 -13.04 -2.65 -13.01
CA VAL A 252 -14.01 -2.36 -11.96
C VAL A 252 -13.63 -1.06 -11.27
N GLN A 253 -14.60 -0.19 -11.05
CA GLN A 253 -14.39 1.12 -10.44
C GLN A 253 -14.15 1.00 -8.92
N TYR A 254 -13.12 1.67 -8.41
CA TYR A 254 -12.83 1.85 -7.00
C TYR A 254 -12.52 3.33 -6.73
N ASP A 255 -13.16 3.91 -5.71
CA ASP A 255 -12.98 5.32 -5.39
C ASP A 255 -11.63 5.58 -4.74
N PRO A 256 -10.85 6.54 -5.25
CA PRO A 256 -9.64 6.97 -4.61
C PRO A 256 -9.87 7.43 -3.16
N ASN A 257 -8.92 7.11 -2.30
CA ASN A 257 -8.85 7.57 -0.90
C ASN A 257 -9.99 7.13 0.02
N SER A 258 -10.80 6.15 -0.38
CA SER A 258 -11.95 5.72 0.42
C SER A 258 -12.29 4.24 0.29
N SER A 259 -12.07 3.62 -0.87
CA SER A 259 -12.60 2.28 -1.16
C SER A 259 -11.77 1.13 -0.59
N LEU A 260 -10.52 1.38 -0.17
CA LEU A 260 -9.59 0.31 0.23
C LEU A 260 -9.49 0.16 1.75
N SER A 261 -10.63 0.13 2.43
CA SER A 261 -10.74 -0.13 3.86
C SER A 261 -11.63 -1.32 4.16
N SER A 262 -11.55 -1.84 5.39
CA SER A 262 -12.39 -2.95 5.89
C SER A 262 -13.88 -2.61 5.86
N GLY A 263 -14.21 -1.33 6.07
CA GLY A 263 -15.57 -0.80 6.02
C GLY A 263 -16.11 -0.54 4.62
N ALA A 264 -15.26 -0.64 3.59
CA ALA A 264 -15.62 -0.36 2.20
C ALA A 264 -15.43 -1.61 1.30
N ASP A 265 -14.64 -1.48 0.24
CA ASP A 265 -14.55 -2.48 -0.83
C ASP A 265 -13.30 -3.36 -0.78
N LEU A 266 -12.40 -3.21 0.22
CA LEU A 266 -11.14 -3.96 0.29
C LEU A 266 -11.37 -5.47 0.18
N TYR A 267 -12.38 -6.00 0.85
CA TYR A 267 -12.70 -7.43 0.87
C TYR A 267 -13.30 -7.98 -0.44
N THR A 268 -13.56 -7.12 -1.42
CA THR A 268 -13.98 -7.52 -2.76
C THR A 268 -12.81 -7.82 -3.69
N LEU A 269 -11.57 -7.57 -3.24
CA LEU A 269 -10.37 -7.89 -3.99
C LEU A 269 -10.08 -9.39 -3.95
N PRO A 270 -9.90 -10.05 -5.12
CA PRO A 270 -9.60 -11.48 -5.16
C PRO A 270 -8.15 -11.77 -4.75
N THR A 271 -7.92 -12.98 -4.26
CA THR A 271 -6.59 -13.48 -3.89
C THR A 271 -6.02 -14.48 -4.89
N ASP A 272 -6.84 -14.96 -5.80
CA ASP A 272 -6.49 -15.95 -6.84
C ASP A 272 -6.04 -15.31 -8.16
N LYS A 273 -6.29 -14.01 -8.35
CA LYS A 273 -5.82 -13.23 -9.51
C LYS A 273 -4.88 -12.11 -9.09
N GLN A 274 -4.04 -11.65 -10.02
CA GLN A 274 -3.29 -10.42 -9.82
C GLN A 274 -4.24 -9.23 -9.94
N VAL A 275 -4.27 -8.38 -8.91
CA VAL A 275 -5.01 -7.12 -8.90
C VAL A 275 -4.17 -6.05 -9.59
N VAL A 276 -4.59 -5.61 -10.78
CA VAL A 276 -3.89 -4.60 -11.57
C VAL A 276 -4.62 -3.26 -11.44
N ILE A 277 -3.88 -2.20 -11.11
CA ILE A 277 -4.47 -0.91 -10.78
C ILE A 277 -4.11 0.11 -11.85
N ASN A 278 -5.14 0.72 -12.44
CA ASN A 278 -5.05 1.83 -13.39
C ASN A 278 -5.41 3.15 -12.71
N GLY A 279 -4.58 4.15 -12.90
CA GLY A 279 -4.83 5.54 -12.54
C GLY A 279 -4.34 6.47 -13.65
N PRO A 280 -4.38 7.80 -13.47
CA PRO A 280 -4.00 8.74 -14.53
C PRO A 280 -2.53 8.59 -14.94
N THR A 281 -1.63 8.43 -13.96
CA THR A 281 -0.18 8.52 -14.18
C THR A 281 0.60 7.29 -13.71
N GLY A 282 -0.02 6.38 -12.98
CA GLY A 282 0.68 5.28 -12.32
C GLY A 282 1.49 5.72 -11.08
N GLN A 283 1.57 7.01 -10.77
CA GLN A 283 2.20 7.50 -9.54
C GLN A 283 1.23 7.39 -8.36
N GLU A 284 0.00 7.82 -8.55
CA GLU A 284 -1.09 7.71 -7.56
C GLU A 284 -1.33 6.25 -7.17
N THR A 285 -1.38 5.38 -8.18
CA THR A 285 -1.64 3.95 -8.00
C THR A 285 -0.45 3.17 -7.47
N ALA A 286 0.77 3.70 -7.59
CA ALA A 286 1.95 3.11 -6.95
C ALA A 286 1.84 3.13 -5.41
N TYR A 287 1.24 4.16 -4.82
CA TYR A 287 0.92 4.18 -3.38
C TYR A 287 -0.08 3.08 -3.00
N VAL A 288 -1.10 2.87 -3.84
CA VAL A 288 -2.10 1.80 -3.66
C VAL A 288 -1.45 0.43 -3.73
N VAL A 289 -0.59 0.22 -4.73
CA VAL A 289 0.18 -1.03 -4.89
C VAL A 289 1.06 -1.30 -3.67
N ALA A 290 1.72 -0.28 -3.12
CA ALA A 290 2.51 -0.41 -1.90
C ALA A 290 1.67 -0.90 -0.72
N TYR A 291 0.50 -0.30 -0.50
CA TYR A 291 -0.43 -0.67 0.56
C TYR A 291 -0.95 -2.11 0.40
N LEU A 292 -1.44 -2.45 -0.77
CA LEU A 292 -1.99 -3.79 -1.03
C LEU A 292 -0.91 -4.89 -1.00
N ASN A 293 0.32 -4.58 -1.43
CA ASN A 293 1.46 -5.51 -1.29
C ASN A 293 1.79 -5.76 0.18
N VAL A 294 1.77 -4.72 1.04
CA VAL A 294 1.95 -4.88 2.49
C VAL A 294 0.86 -5.78 3.07
N LEU A 295 -0.39 -5.63 2.63
CA LEU A 295 -1.51 -6.49 3.02
C LEU A 295 -1.48 -7.90 2.41
N GLY A 296 -0.53 -8.22 1.53
CA GLY A 296 -0.35 -9.57 1.00
C GLY A 296 -1.06 -9.86 -0.31
N TYR A 297 -1.73 -8.90 -0.92
CA TYR A 297 -2.30 -9.06 -2.25
C TYR A 297 -1.21 -9.13 -3.32
N LYS A 298 -1.42 -9.95 -4.35
CA LYS A 298 -0.60 -9.92 -5.55
C LYS A 298 -1.07 -8.77 -6.43
N THR A 299 -0.28 -7.72 -6.54
CA THR A 299 -0.70 -6.50 -7.24
C THR A 299 0.16 -6.17 -8.44
N GLY A 300 -0.34 -5.27 -9.29
CA GLY A 300 0.38 -4.69 -10.41
C GLY A 300 -0.03 -3.25 -10.64
N ASN A 301 0.94 -2.40 -10.95
CA ASN A 301 0.73 -1.01 -11.33
C ASN A 301 0.82 -0.88 -12.84
N ILE A 302 -0.18 -0.32 -13.50
CA ILE A 302 -0.06 -0.03 -14.94
C ILE A 302 0.97 1.07 -15.13
N ALA A 303 2.06 0.71 -15.83
CA ALA A 303 3.15 1.63 -16.11
C ALA A 303 2.63 2.89 -16.83
N TYR A 304 2.95 4.06 -16.28
CA TYR A 304 2.49 5.37 -16.77
C TYR A 304 0.97 5.57 -16.72
N GLY A 305 0.21 4.64 -16.12
CA GLY A 305 -1.24 4.71 -16.02
C GLY A 305 -1.93 4.90 -17.37
N SER A 306 -3.02 5.64 -17.36
CA SER A 306 -3.80 5.96 -18.57
C SER A 306 -3.02 6.76 -19.64
N ASN A 307 -1.90 7.42 -19.28
CA ASN A 307 -0.99 8.04 -20.26
C ASN A 307 -0.38 7.02 -21.23
N SER A 308 -0.26 5.74 -20.86
CA SER A 308 0.34 4.71 -21.69
C SER A 308 -0.56 4.19 -22.81
N PHE A 309 -1.87 4.53 -22.80
CA PHE A 309 -2.81 3.98 -23.80
C PHE A 309 -3.87 4.96 -24.30
N MET A 310 -4.20 6.04 -23.57
CA MET A 310 -5.21 7.03 -23.96
C MET A 310 -4.75 8.47 -23.71
N HIS A 311 -3.47 8.75 -23.90
CA HIS A 311 -2.81 10.02 -23.61
C HIS A 311 -3.51 11.24 -24.23
N LYS A 312 -3.98 11.14 -25.51
CA LYS A 312 -4.71 12.22 -26.16
C LYS A 312 -6.00 12.57 -25.40
N THR A 313 -6.74 11.57 -24.95
CA THR A 313 -7.96 11.77 -24.16
C THR A 313 -7.66 12.47 -22.83
N LEU A 314 -6.58 12.09 -22.15
CA LEU A 314 -6.17 12.76 -20.92
C LEU A 314 -5.83 14.22 -21.16
N LYS A 315 -5.08 14.50 -22.26
CA LYS A 315 -4.69 15.85 -22.63
C LYS A 315 -5.88 16.74 -22.98
N ASP A 316 -6.83 16.21 -23.75
CA ASP A 316 -8.01 16.95 -24.22
C ASP A 316 -8.97 17.31 -23.04
N ASN A 317 -8.94 16.55 -21.95
CA ASN A 317 -9.79 16.72 -20.78
C ASN A 317 -9.06 17.26 -19.54
N ASP A 318 -7.77 17.57 -19.62
CA ASP A 318 -6.91 17.99 -18.50
C ASP A 318 -6.91 16.95 -17.34
N TRP A 319 -6.75 15.68 -17.66
CA TRP A 319 -6.79 14.56 -16.72
C TRP A 319 -5.40 14.05 -16.31
N GLY A 320 -4.41 14.94 -16.24
CA GLY A 320 -3.07 14.55 -15.81
C GLY A 320 -2.24 13.92 -16.94
N ALA A 321 -2.35 14.44 -18.17
CA ALA A 321 -1.47 14.07 -19.27
C ALA A 321 -0.07 14.63 -19.06
N PHE A 322 0.97 13.81 -19.17
CA PHE A 322 2.34 14.29 -19.23
C PHE A 322 2.62 14.94 -20.61
N THR A 323 3.12 16.14 -20.60
CA THR A 323 3.48 16.89 -21.81
C THR A 323 4.80 17.63 -21.63
N LYS A 324 5.35 18.18 -22.72
CA LYS A 324 6.55 19.03 -22.63
C LYS A 324 6.38 20.23 -21.69
N LYS A 325 5.15 20.66 -21.41
CA LYS A 325 4.87 21.73 -20.44
C LYS A 325 5.22 21.36 -19.00
N ASN A 326 5.30 20.06 -18.71
CA ASN A 326 5.66 19.53 -17.39
C ASN A 326 7.18 19.48 -17.18
N VAL A 327 7.99 19.79 -18.20
CA VAL A 327 9.44 19.78 -18.14
C VAL A 327 9.96 21.19 -17.82
N ASN A 328 10.67 21.33 -16.69
CA ASN A 328 11.08 22.64 -16.17
C ASN A 328 12.46 23.12 -16.63
N MET A 329 13.27 22.29 -17.28
CA MET A 329 14.63 22.61 -17.74
C MET A 329 15.56 23.10 -16.61
N TYR A 330 15.47 22.50 -15.42
CA TYR A 330 16.33 22.85 -14.30
C TYR A 330 17.73 22.25 -14.45
N PRO A 331 18.78 22.93 -13.92
CA PRO A 331 20.14 22.40 -13.92
C PRO A 331 20.25 21.17 -13.02
N VAL A 332 21.18 20.28 -13.35
CA VAL A 332 21.59 19.14 -12.54
C VAL A 332 23.05 19.33 -12.11
N ILE A 333 23.46 18.55 -11.12
CA ILE A 333 24.85 18.28 -10.77
C ILE A 333 25.24 16.99 -11.50
N GLU A 334 26.38 17.00 -12.17
CA GLU A 334 27.00 15.89 -12.91
C GLU A 334 28.23 15.39 -12.17
#